data_de8e5d4c1cd6beeca41326dadc166a9b
#
_entry.id   de8e5d4c1cd6beeca41326dadc166a9b
#
_cell.length_a   1.000
_cell.length_b   1.000
_cell.length_c   1.000
_cell.angle_alpha   90.00
_cell.angle_beta   90.00
_cell.angle_gamma   90.00
#
_symmetry.space_group_name_H-M   'P 1'
#
loop_
_entity.id
_entity.type
_entity.pdbx_description
1 polymer ?
#
loop_
_entity_poly.entity_id
_entity_poly.type
_entity_poly.pdbx_seq_one_letter_code
_entity_poly.pdbx_strand_id
1 'polypeptide(L)'
;MAYNIDFRQATSDAPACLTEYLNYLTTIKNRSQLTALNYYTDLRMFMRFLKVKNKLVDANEDFSEIKISDLDDKYIKAVTLTDAMEFLSFTVSERSNQAKARSRKAVSLRQFYKFLTNNKAWFAASPMLNL
;
A
#
# COMPACT_ATOMS: atom_id res chain seq x y z
N MET A 1 18.66 -0.65 18.55
CA MET A 1 18.21 -1.85 17.84
C MET A 1 18.57 -1.74 16.39
N ALA A 2 19.21 -2.75 15.85
CA ALA A 2 19.69 -2.74 14.48
C ALA A 2 18.54 -2.57 13.46
N TYR A 3 17.38 -3.19 13.70
CA TYR A 3 16.27 -3.11 12.75
C TYR A 3 15.59 -1.74 12.74
N ASN A 4 15.88 -0.83 13.68
CA ASN A 4 15.38 0.54 13.61
C ASN A 4 15.96 1.27 12.39
N ILE A 5 17.23 0.99 12.11
CA ILE A 5 17.90 1.53 10.93
C ILE A 5 17.32 0.87 9.68
N ASP A 6 17.10 -0.45 9.76
CA ASP A 6 16.58 -1.22 8.64
C ASP A 6 15.17 -0.79 8.25
N PHE A 7 14.34 -0.39 9.22
CA PHE A 7 13.00 0.07 8.93
C PHE A 7 13.00 1.29 8.00
N ARG A 8 13.81 2.30 8.34
CA ARG A 8 13.89 3.52 7.53
C ARG A 8 14.40 3.21 6.13
N GLN A 9 15.42 2.39 6.04
CA GLN A 9 15.99 2.00 4.75
C GLN A 9 15.02 1.13 3.96
N ALA A 10 14.37 0.18 4.63
CA ALA A 10 13.43 -0.75 3.97
C ALA A 10 12.22 -0.02 3.39
N THR A 11 11.83 1.12 3.97
CA THR A 11 10.68 1.89 3.52
C THR A 11 11.05 3.12 2.72
N SER A 12 12.32 3.24 2.30
CA SER A 12 12.82 4.44 1.61
C SER A 12 12.17 4.68 0.25
N ASP A 13 11.59 3.66 -0.36
CA ASP A 13 10.91 3.79 -1.65
C ASP A 13 9.46 4.28 -1.51
N ALA A 14 8.98 4.51 -0.29
CA ALA A 14 7.59 4.92 -0.08
C ALA A 14 7.35 6.35 -0.61
N PRO A 15 6.24 6.59 -1.35
CA PRO A 15 5.84 7.95 -1.65
C PRO A 15 5.42 8.66 -0.36
N ALA A 16 5.36 10.00 -0.41
CA ALA A 16 5.16 10.82 0.79
C ALA A 16 3.94 10.41 1.63
N CYS A 17 2.82 10.13 0.99
CA CYS A 17 1.59 9.76 1.73
C CYS A 17 1.76 8.45 2.48
N LEU A 18 2.51 7.51 1.92
CA LEU A 18 2.77 6.24 2.58
C LEU A 18 3.75 6.42 3.74
N THR A 19 4.78 7.24 3.56
CA THR A 19 5.69 7.57 4.65
C THR A 19 4.94 8.21 5.82
N GLU A 20 4.03 9.13 5.53
CA GLU A 20 3.20 9.75 6.57
C GLU A 20 2.34 8.73 7.30
N TYR A 21 1.75 7.78 6.55
CA TYR A 21 0.94 6.72 7.15
C TYR A 21 1.77 5.83 8.08
N LEU A 22 2.98 5.46 7.64
CA LEU A 22 3.85 4.61 8.45
C LEU A 22 4.28 5.33 9.75
N ASN A 23 4.56 6.62 9.65
CA ASN A 23 4.86 7.42 10.84
C ASN A 23 3.65 7.52 11.77
N TYR A 24 2.46 7.65 11.21
CA TYR A 24 1.21 7.65 11.98
C TYR A 24 1.04 6.33 12.74
N LEU A 25 1.31 5.21 12.08
CA LEU A 25 1.20 3.89 12.72
C LEU A 25 2.13 3.75 13.91
N THR A 26 3.39 4.16 13.76
CA THR A 26 4.39 3.95 14.81
C THR A 26 4.31 5.01 15.91
N THR A 27 3.98 6.26 15.56
CA THR A 27 4.01 7.37 16.51
C THR A 27 2.67 7.59 17.20
N ILE A 28 1.57 7.55 16.44
CA ILE A 28 0.24 7.85 16.98
C ILE A 28 -0.49 6.59 17.42
N LYS A 29 -0.47 5.55 16.57
CA LYS A 29 -1.15 4.29 16.88
C LYS A 29 -0.29 3.35 17.71
N ASN A 30 0.95 3.74 17.96
CA ASN A 30 1.87 3.00 18.79
C ASN A 30 2.08 1.54 18.32
N ARG A 31 2.06 1.33 17.02
CA ARG A 31 2.35 0.02 16.43
C ARG A 31 3.84 -0.21 16.36
N SER A 32 4.27 -1.48 16.39
CA SER A 32 5.68 -1.82 16.24
C SER A 32 6.16 -1.52 14.83
N GLN A 33 7.49 -1.35 14.69
CA GLN A 33 8.09 -1.19 13.36
C GLN A 33 7.85 -2.42 12.50
N LEU A 34 7.83 -3.60 13.08
CA LEU A 34 7.55 -4.83 12.34
C LEU A 34 6.14 -4.80 11.75
N THR A 35 5.15 -4.38 12.53
CA THR A 35 3.77 -4.26 12.06
C THR A 35 3.68 -3.24 10.93
N ALA A 36 4.32 -2.08 11.11
CA ALA A 36 4.33 -1.04 10.08
C ALA A 36 5.01 -1.54 8.80
N LEU A 37 6.07 -2.33 8.93
CA LEU A 37 6.77 -2.90 7.78
C LEU A 37 5.88 -3.90 7.02
N ASN A 38 5.07 -4.67 7.73
CA ASN A 38 4.11 -5.58 7.11
C ASN A 38 3.07 -4.80 6.30
N TYR A 39 2.54 -3.70 6.85
CA TYR A 39 1.63 -2.82 6.12
C TYR A 39 2.32 -2.23 4.89
N TYR A 40 3.55 -1.78 5.05
CA TYR A 40 4.33 -1.24 3.94
C TYR A 40 4.46 -2.26 2.81
N THR A 41 4.78 -3.51 3.14
CA THR A 41 4.95 -4.56 2.14
C THR A 41 3.68 -4.78 1.33
N ASP A 42 2.54 -4.82 2.00
CA ASP A 42 1.25 -4.99 1.32
C ASP A 42 0.93 -3.79 0.44
N LEU A 43 1.14 -2.59 0.96
CA LEU A 43 0.82 -1.35 0.24
C LEU A 43 1.78 -1.10 -0.92
N ARG A 44 3.05 -1.48 -0.77
CA ARG A 44 4.01 -1.43 -1.88
C ARG A 44 3.54 -2.30 -3.04
N MET A 45 3.09 -3.51 -2.73
CA MET A 45 2.58 -4.41 -3.76
C MET A 45 1.38 -3.79 -4.47
N PHE A 46 0.47 -3.17 -3.72
CA PHE A 46 -0.69 -2.49 -4.29
C PHE A 46 -0.28 -1.33 -5.20
N MET A 47 0.69 -0.53 -4.76
CA MET A 47 1.16 0.61 -5.56
C MET A 47 1.89 0.18 -6.82
N ARG A 48 2.63 -0.92 -6.76
CA ARG A 48 3.22 -1.54 -7.95
C ARG A 48 2.13 -1.99 -8.93
N PHE A 49 1.07 -2.59 -8.40
CA PHE A 49 -0.08 -2.99 -9.20
C PHE A 49 -0.71 -1.77 -9.88
N LEU A 50 -0.86 -0.65 -9.17
CA LEU A 50 -1.39 0.58 -9.77
C LEU A 50 -0.52 1.08 -10.91
N LYS A 51 0.79 0.99 -10.77
CA LYS A 51 1.70 1.43 -11.84
C LYS A 51 1.54 0.58 -13.10
N VAL A 52 1.41 -0.73 -12.92
CA VAL A 52 1.17 -1.63 -14.06
C VAL A 52 -0.18 -1.35 -14.69
N LYS A 53 -1.23 -1.23 -13.88
CA LYS A 53 -2.60 -1.00 -14.35
C LYS A 53 -2.69 0.31 -15.12
N ASN A 54 -1.99 1.34 -14.70
CA ASN A 54 -2.03 2.66 -15.33
C ASN A 54 -0.94 2.84 -16.40
N LYS A 55 -0.26 1.75 -16.73
CA LYS A 55 0.77 1.74 -17.80
C LYS A 55 1.88 2.75 -17.54
N LEU A 56 2.28 2.89 -16.28
CA LEU A 56 3.36 3.80 -15.87
C LEU A 56 4.73 3.14 -15.93
N VAL A 57 4.77 1.84 -16.18
CA VAL A 57 6.00 1.06 -16.30
C VAL A 57 5.93 0.20 -17.55
N ASP A 58 7.11 -0.27 -18.00
CA ASP A 58 7.24 -1.16 -19.14
C ASP A 58 6.55 -2.49 -18.80
N ALA A 59 5.84 -3.07 -19.77
CA ALA A 59 5.14 -4.34 -19.60
C ALA A 59 6.09 -5.48 -19.25
N ASN A 60 7.36 -5.37 -19.61
CA ASN A 60 8.37 -6.40 -19.36
C ASN A 60 9.13 -6.20 -18.04
N GLU A 61 8.82 -5.14 -17.31
CA GLU A 61 9.53 -4.87 -16.06
C GLU A 61 9.18 -5.91 -15.00
N ASP A 62 10.20 -6.35 -14.26
CA ASP A 62 10.00 -7.27 -13.14
C ASP A 62 9.17 -6.58 -12.07
N PHE A 63 8.02 -7.16 -11.75
CA PHE A 63 7.09 -6.59 -10.78
C PHE A 63 7.79 -6.26 -9.45
N SER A 64 8.68 -7.15 -8.98
CA SER A 64 9.36 -6.96 -7.69
C SER A 64 10.39 -5.84 -7.71
N GLU A 65 10.74 -5.31 -8.89
CA GLU A 65 11.72 -4.23 -9.04
C GLU A 65 11.07 -2.88 -9.29
N ILE A 66 9.75 -2.82 -9.41
CA ILE A 66 9.04 -1.56 -9.68
C ILE A 66 9.18 -0.63 -8.48
N LYS A 67 9.69 0.58 -8.72
CA LYS A 67 9.77 1.62 -7.69
C LYS A 67 8.41 2.30 -7.54
N ILE A 68 8.10 2.74 -6.32
CA ILE A 68 6.83 3.40 -6.03
C ILE A 68 6.99 4.83 -5.54
N SER A 69 8.22 5.27 -5.25
CA SER A 69 8.47 6.60 -4.69
C SER A 69 8.00 7.73 -5.59
N ASP A 70 7.92 7.50 -6.89
CA ASP A 70 7.49 8.48 -7.87
C ASP A 70 6.01 8.38 -8.25
N LEU A 71 5.25 7.53 -7.56
CA LEU A 71 3.82 7.39 -7.85
C LEU A 71 3.09 8.66 -7.41
N ASP A 72 2.45 9.32 -8.39
CA ASP A 72 1.70 10.54 -8.13
C ASP A 72 0.44 10.23 -7.30
N ASP A 73 0.11 11.10 -6.36
CA ASP A 73 -1.06 10.96 -5.51
C ASP A 73 -2.35 10.78 -6.29
N LYS A 74 -2.44 11.34 -7.49
CA LYS A 74 -3.66 11.26 -8.31
C LYS A 74 -4.08 9.83 -8.60
N TYR A 75 -3.11 8.91 -8.75
CA TYR A 75 -3.42 7.50 -8.99
C TYR A 75 -3.97 6.82 -7.75
N ILE A 76 -3.47 7.21 -6.58
CA ILE A 76 -3.97 6.70 -5.31
C ILE A 76 -5.36 7.24 -5.03
N LYS A 77 -5.60 8.51 -5.35
CA LYS A 77 -6.91 9.17 -5.16
C LYS A 77 -7.98 8.63 -6.09
N ALA A 78 -7.58 8.12 -7.26
CA ALA A 78 -8.52 7.62 -8.27
C ALA A 78 -8.94 6.16 -8.04
N VAL A 79 -8.39 5.50 -7.03
CA VAL A 79 -8.66 4.08 -6.78
C VAL A 79 -10.12 3.89 -6.36
N THR A 80 -10.74 2.86 -6.93
CA THR A 80 -12.12 2.46 -6.60
C THR A 80 -12.11 1.12 -5.88
N LEU A 81 -13.26 0.74 -5.33
CA LEU A 81 -13.42 -0.59 -4.73
C LEU A 81 -13.12 -1.69 -5.76
N THR A 82 -13.54 -1.49 -7.01
CA THR A 82 -13.27 -2.44 -8.09
C THR A 82 -11.77 -2.62 -8.30
N ASP A 83 -11.00 -1.55 -8.26
CA ASP A 83 -9.53 -1.62 -8.38
C ASP A 83 -8.93 -2.48 -7.27
N ALA A 84 -9.42 -2.32 -6.05
CA ALA A 84 -8.94 -3.10 -4.91
C ALA A 84 -9.27 -4.59 -5.09
N MET A 85 -10.45 -4.90 -5.58
CA MET A 85 -10.85 -6.29 -5.85
C MET A 85 -10.00 -6.90 -6.95
N GLU A 86 -9.69 -6.13 -7.99
CA GLU A 86 -8.79 -6.58 -9.07
C GLU A 86 -7.39 -6.86 -8.51
N PHE A 87 -6.90 -6.01 -7.61
CA PHE A 87 -5.61 -6.24 -6.96
C PHE A 87 -5.61 -7.54 -6.17
N LEU A 88 -6.64 -7.78 -5.37
CA LEU A 88 -6.71 -9.01 -4.58
C LEU A 88 -6.77 -10.25 -5.48
N SER A 89 -7.49 -10.17 -6.60
CA SER A 89 -7.52 -11.25 -7.60
C SER A 89 -6.15 -11.47 -8.21
N PHE A 90 -5.44 -10.40 -8.52
CA PHE A 90 -4.08 -10.46 -9.05
C PHE A 90 -3.17 -11.22 -8.09
N THR A 91 -3.26 -10.94 -6.79
CA THR A 91 -2.41 -11.62 -5.80
C THR A 91 -2.67 -13.11 -5.73
N VAL A 92 -3.92 -13.54 -5.98
CA VAL A 92 -4.26 -14.97 -6.00
C VAL A 92 -3.64 -15.65 -7.22
N SER A 93 -3.85 -15.08 -8.41
CA SER A 93 -3.49 -15.75 -9.67
C SER A 93 -2.00 -15.65 -9.97
N GLU A 94 -1.36 -14.53 -9.60
CA GLU A 94 0.02 -14.27 -10.01
C GLU A 94 1.04 -14.56 -8.90
N ARG A 95 0.62 -14.48 -7.64
CA ARG A 95 1.54 -14.54 -6.51
C ARG A 95 1.28 -15.70 -5.57
N SER A 96 0.38 -16.61 -5.93
CA SER A 96 0.07 -17.81 -5.15
C SER A 96 -0.25 -17.51 -3.69
N ASN A 97 -0.98 -16.42 -3.45
CA ASN A 97 -1.33 -16.02 -2.09
C ASN A 97 -2.38 -16.94 -1.50
N GLN A 98 -2.28 -17.15 -0.19
CA GLN A 98 -3.26 -17.89 0.57
C GLN A 98 -4.35 -16.96 1.07
N ALA A 99 -5.50 -17.52 1.44
CA ALA A 99 -6.66 -16.75 1.89
C ALA A 99 -6.31 -15.80 3.03
N LYS A 100 -5.47 -16.24 3.96
CA LYS A 100 -5.03 -15.43 5.09
C LYS A 100 -4.25 -14.20 4.64
N ALA A 101 -3.37 -14.37 3.67
CA ALA A 101 -2.57 -13.27 3.14
C ALA A 101 -3.45 -12.27 2.38
N ARG A 102 -4.47 -12.76 1.65
CA ARG A 102 -5.43 -11.87 0.98
C ARG A 102 -6.22 -11.04 1.98
N SER A 103 -6.67 -11.68 3.06
CA SER A 103 -7.41 -10.98 4.13
C SER A 103 -6.55 -9.90 4.75
N ARG A 104 -5.27 -10.18 4.98
CA ARG A 104 -4.34 -9.19 5.53
C ARG A 104 -4.17 -8.01 4.58
N LYS A 105 -4.05 -8.28 3.27
CA LYS A 105 -3.90 -7.21 2.28
C LYS A 105 -5.16 -6.34 2.21
N ALA A 106 -6.33 -6.95 2.33
CA ALA A 106 -7.59 -6.19 2.37
C ALA A 106 -7.62 -5.26 3.58
N VAL A 107 -7.17 -5.75 4.74
CA VAL A 107 -7.08 -4.93 5.95
C VAL A 107 -6.10 -3.77 5.74
N SER A 108 -4.94 -4.04 5.14
CA SER A 108 -3.95 -3.00 4.86
C SER A 108 -4.54 -1.89 4.00
N LEU A 109 -5.28 -2.25 2.94
CA LEU A 109 -5.94 -1.26 2.08
C LEU A 109 -6.98 -0.45 2.83
N ARG A 110 -7.85 -1.11 3.61
CA ARG A 110 -8.89 -0.42 4.37
C ARG A 110 -8.28 0.59 5.33
N GLN A 111 -7.25 0.19 6.07
CA GLN A 111 -6.64 1.06 7.08
C GLN A 111 -5.91 2.23 6.44
N PHE A 112 -5.21 2.00 5.34
CA PHE A 112 -4.50 3.07 4.63
C PHE A 112 -5.50 4.11 4.11
N TYR A 113 -6.57 3.67 3.44
CA TYR A 113 -7.56 4.60 2.89
C TYR A 113 -8.37 5.28 3.98
N LYS A 114 -8.54 4.64 5.13
CA LYS A 114 -9.13 5.30 6.30
C LYS A 114 -8.24 6.46 6.77
N PHE A 115 -6.94 6.25 6.80
CA PHE A 115 -5.99 7.32 7.13
C PHE A 115 -6.06 8.46 6.12
N LEU A 116 -6.07 8.14 4.83
CA LEU A 116 -6.16 9.15 3.78
C LEU A 116 -7.46 9.95 3.88
N THR A 117 -8.54 9.31 4.28
CA THR A 117 -9.84 9.95 4.45
C THR A 117 -9.88 10.83 5.69
N ASN A 118 -9.49 10.29 6.85
CA ASN A 118 -9.66 10.93 8.13
C ASN A 118 -8.56 11.92 8.47
N ASN A 119 -7.32 11.61 8.11
CA ASN A 119 -6.16 12.42 8.50
C ASN A 119 -5.68 13.33 7.38
N LYS A 120 -5.84 12.92 6.14
CA LYS A 120 -5.42 13.72 4.98
C LYS A 120 -6.58 14.44 4.32
N ALA A 121 -7.82 14.10 4.67
CA ALA A 121 -9.04 14.67 4.10
C ALA A 121 -9.12 14.54 2.58
N TRP A 122 -8.53 13.45 2.03
CA TRP A 122 -8.53 13.22 0.58
C TRP A 122 -9.89 12.79 0.04
N PHE A 123 -10.75 12.22 0.90
CA PHE A 123 -12.06 11.70 0.49
C PHE A 123 -13.12 12.11 1.50
N ALA A 124 -14.35 12.33 1.00
CA ALA A 124 -15.50 12.52 1.87
C ALA A 124 -15.85 11.23 2.61
N ALA A 125 -15.65 10.09 1.92
CA ALA A 125 -15.83 8.77 2.49
C ALA A 125 -14.81 7.85 1.85
N SER A 126 -14.29 6.88 2.60
CA SER A 126 -13.26 5.98 2.08
C SER A 126 -13.80 5.14 0.93
N PRO A 127 -13.08 5.03 -0.20
CA PRO A 127 -13.46 4.13 -1.28
C PRO A 127 -13.36 2.65 -0.88
N MET A 128 -12.67 2.36 0.24
CA MET A 128 -12.47 0.99 0.72
C MET A 128 -13.42 0.61 1.84
N LEU A 129 -14.46 1.42 2.08
CA LEU A 129 -15.36 1.22 3.21
C LEU A 129 -16.01 -0.17 3.19
N ASN A 130 -16.33 -0.67 2.01
CA ASN A 130 -17.01 -1.95 1.84
C ASN A 130 -16.09 -3.09 1.40
N LEU A 131 -14.80 -2.87 1.50
CA LEU A 131 -13.86 -3.92 1.11
C LEU A 131 -13.81 -5.06 2.12
#